data_8f0b16fb49ecda3df4875b0174286db1
#
_entry.id   8f0b16fb49ecda3df4875b0174286db1
#
_cell.length_a   1.000
_cell.length_b   1.000
_cell.length_c   1.000
_cell.angle_alpha   90.00
_cell.angle_beta   90.00
_cell.angle_gamma   90.00
#
_symmetry.space_group_name_H-M   'P 1'
#
loop_
_entity.id
_entity.type
_entity.pdbx_description
1 polymer ?
#
loop_
_entity_poly.entity_id
_entity_poly.type
_entity_poly.pdbx_seq_one_letter_code
_entity_poly.pdbx_strand_id
1 'polypeptide(L)'
;HIQELEAYYQTRLFDRQGSKISLTKSGELLLKHSEKILDDYKQLEYEMHLLHNEYIGELKLGASTTIAQYVLPPLLADFIAKFPQINLSLINGNSRGVEAALQEHRIDLGLVEGIFRLPNLKYTPFLQDELVAVVHTHSKLAVSDEIAPEDLPNIPLVLRERGSGTLDVFERSLLRHNLKLSSLNVLMYLGSTESIKLFLEHTDCMGIVSIRSVYKELVAGNFRVVEIKGMPMQREFNFVQLQGQEGGLSQAFMRFAGHHSKSL
;
A
#
# COMPACT_ATOMS: atom_id res chain seq x y z
N HIS A 1 31.92 10.73 -14.54
CA HIS A 1 31.34 11.26 -13.28
C HIS A 1 31.68 10.40 -12.06
N ILE A 2 31.46 9.04 -12.04
CA ILE A 2 31.80 8.21 -10.87
C ILE A 2 33.32 8.15 -10.66
N GLN A 3 34.11 7.97 -11.70
CA GLN A 3 35.57 7.98 -11.64
C GLN A 3 36.13 9.33 -11.16
N GLU A 4 35.49 10.43 -11.52
CA GLU A 4 35.85 11.77 -11.05
C GLU A 4 35.58 11.94 -9.56
N LEU A 5 34.46 11.41 -9.05
CA LEU A 5 34.16 11.38 -7.62
C LEU A 5 35.13 10.48 -6.83
N GLU A 6 35.47 9.29 -7.39
CA GLU A 6 36.46 8.40 -6.79
C GLU A 6 37.85 9.05 -6.73
N ALA A 7 38.24 9.78 -7.80
CA ALA A 7 39.48 10.53 -7.82
C ALA A 7 39.47 11.72 -6.85
N TYR A 8 38.37 12.46 -6.77
CA TYR A 8 38.23 13.59 -5.85
C TYR A 8 38.32 13.18 -4.39
N TYR A 9 37.62 12.09 -4.00
CA TYR A 9 37.62 11.57 -2.63
C TYR A 9 38.78 10.61 -2.35
N GLN A 10 39.62 10.31 -3.35
CA GLN A 10 40.77 9.38 -3.26
C GLN A 10 40.35 8.01 -2.67
N THR A 11 39.15 7.54 -3.01
CA THR A 11 38.59 6.28 -2.53
C THR A 11 37.71 5.62 -3.59
N ARG A 12 37.63 4.29 -3.57
CA ARG A 12 36.69 3.57 -4.43
C ARG A 12 35.28 3.62 -3.82
N LEU A 13 34.30 3.90 -4.67
CA LEU A 13 32.88 3.91 -4.31
C LEU A 13 32.19 2.59 -4.67
N PHE A 14 32.74 1.86 -5.65
CA PHE A 14 32.21 0.59 -6.09
C PHE A 14 33.29 -0.50 -6.06
N ASP A 15 32.91 -1.69 -5.59
CA ASP A 15 33.66 -2.93 -5.73
C ASP A 15 33.10 -3.74 -6.91
N ARG A 16 34.00 -4.27 -7.72
CA ARG A 16 33.68 -5.17 -8.84
C ARG A 16 34.16 -6.57 -8.52
N GLN A 17 33.22 -7.48 -8.32
CA GLN A 17 33.51 -8.91 -8.13
C GLN A 17 32.95 -9.68 -9.33
N GLY A 18 33.75 -9.85 -10.38
CA GLY A 18 33.33 -10.47 -11.65
C GLY A 18 32.26 -9.61 -12.34
N SER A 19 31.07 -10.16 -12.55
CA SER A 19 29.92 -9.47 -13.17
C SER A 19 29.04 -8.68 -12.16
N LYS A 20 29.31 -8.78 -10.88
CA LYS A 20 28.56 -8.07 -9.83
C LYS A 20 29.28 -6.78 -9.43
N ILE A 21 28.50 -5.73 -9.29
CA ILE A 21 28.92 -4.42 -8.77
C ILE A 21 28.22 -4.22 -7.44
N SER A 22 28.98 -3.88 -6.39
CA SER A 22 28.46 -3.53 -5.06
C SER A 22 29.09 -2.22 -4.58
N LEU A 23 28.42 -1.54 -3.68
CA LEU A 23 28.99 -0.34 -3.03
C LEU A 23 30.07 -0.75 -2.03
N THR A 24 31.13 0.07 -1.95
CA THR A 24 32.07 0.03 -0.81
C THR A 24 31.46 0.77 0.39
N LYS A 25 32.08 0.67 1.57
CA LYS A 25 31.69 1.49 2.74
C LYS A 25 31.72 2.99 2.43
N SER A 26 32.69 3.44 1.63
CA SER A 26 32.75 4.83 1.18
C SER A 26 31.64 5.18 0.19
N GLY A 27 31.27 4.22 -0.69
CA GLY A 27 30.13 4.35 -1.59
C GLY A 27 28.79 4.46 -0.86
N GLU A 28 28.56 3.62 0.16
CA GLU A 28 27.37 3.68 1.02
C GLU A 28 27.28 5.01 1.77
N LEU A 29 28.40 5.50 2.30
CA LEU A 29 28.46 6.77 2.98
C LEU A 29 28.14 7.94 2.06
N LEU A 30 28.74 7.95 0.85
CA LEU A 30 28.47 8.99 -0.16
C LEU A 30 27.01 8.95 -0.60
N LEU A 31 26.48 7.77 -0.90
CA LEU A 31 25.08 7.59 -1.31
C LEU A 31 24.13 8.18 -0.26
N LYS A 32 24.30 7.78 1.00
CA LYS A 32 23.48 8.29 2.12
C LYS A 32 23.48 9.82 2.21
N HIS A 33 24.64 10.45 2.07
CA HIS A 33 24.74 11.92 2.14
C HIS A 33 24.22 12.60 0.88
N SER A 34 24.43 11.99 -0.29
CA SER A 34 23.89 12.53 -1.56
C SER A 34 22.38 12.51 -1.59
N GLU A 35 21.76 11.43 -1.12
CA GLU A 35 20.31 11.33 -0.96
C GLU A 35 19.77 12.47 -0.08
N LYS A 36 20.39 12.67 1.08
CA LYS A 36 20.00 13.76 1.98
C LYS A 36 20.14 15.16 1.33
N ILE A 37 21.21 15.41 0.59
CA ILE A 37 21.42 16.70 -0.11
C ILE A 37 20.34 16.90 -1.17
N LEU A 38 19.99 15.86 -1.93
CA LEU A 38 18.93 15.93 -2.93
C LEU A 38 17.56 16.18 -2.30
N ASP A 39 17.28 15.60 -1.14
CA ASP A 39 16.03 15.81 -0.41
C ASP A 39 15.97 17.24 0.17
N ASP A 40 17.06 17.72 0.76
CA ASP A 40 17.16 19.10 1.25
C ASP A 40 16.98 20.11 0.09
N TYR A 41 17.50 19.79 -1.11
CA TYR A 41 17.31 20.60 -2.31
C TYR A 41 15.84 20.62 -2.76
N LYS A 42 15.19 19.47 -2.84
CA LYS A 42 13.75 19.39 -3.14
C LYS A 42 12.90 20.17 -2.13
N GLN A 43 13.28 20.07 -0.85
CA GLN A 43 12.61 20.83 0.22
C GLN A 43 12.77 22.33 0.05
N LEU A 44 13.98 22.80 -0.28
CA LEU A 44 14.25 24.22 -0.56
C LEU A 44 13.40 24.71 -1.74
N GLU A 45 13.39 23.99 -2.86
CA GLU A 45 12.55 24.35 -4.03
C GLU A 45 11.08 24.46 -3.62
N TYR A 46 10.57 23.46 -2.88
CA TYR A 46 9.20 23.48 -2.37
C TYR A 46 8.92 24.71 -1.49
N GLU A 47 9.80 25.05 -0.56
CA GLU A 47 9.63 26.21 0.33
C GLU A 47 9.69 27.53 -0.45
N MET A 48 10.57 27.63 -1.45
CA MET A 48 10.64 28.79 -2.32
C MET A 48 9.36 28.98 -3.16
N HIS A 49 8.80 27.87 -3.70
CA HIS A 49 7.52 27.90 -4.41
C HIS A 49 6.33 28.22 -3.48
N LEU A 50 6.38 27.77 -2.22
CA LEU A 50 5.39 28.16 -1.22
C LEU A 50 5.32 29.65 -0.98
N LEU A 51 6.46 30.37 -1.01
CA LEU A 51 6.50 31.81 -0.85
C LEU A 51 5.76 32.54 -1.99
N HIS A 52 5.65 31.91 -3.16
CA HIS A 52 4.95 32.42 -4.33
C HIS A 52 3.55 31.85 -4.51
N ASN A 53 3.04 31.02 -3.55
CA ASN A 53 1.79 30.26 -3.66
C ASN A 53 1.75 29.30 -4.88
N GLU A 54 2.90 28.89 -5.40
CA GLU A 54 3.01 27.99 -6.53
C GLU A 54 3.48 26.60 -6.06
N TYR A 55 2.62 25.61 -6.23
CA TYR A 55 2.99 24.21 -6.04
C TYR A 55 3.40 23.64 -7.39
N ILE A 56 4.71 23.55 -7.65
CA ILE A 56 5.29 23.06 -8.90
C ILE A 56 6.22 21.88 -8.58
N GLY A 57 6.25 20.88 -9.44
CA GLY A 57 7.19 19.77 -9.33
C GLY A 57 6.60 18.43 -9.68
N GLU A 58 7.34 17.36 -9.39
CA GLU A 58 6.93 15.96 -9.57
C GLU A 58 6.66 15.32 -8.21
N LEU A 59 5.54 14.59 -8.09
CA LEU A 59 5.20 13.78 -6.93
C LEU A 59 4.92 12.35 -7.38
N LYS A 60 5.77 11.42 -6.94
CA LYS A 60 5.65 9.99 -7.23
C LYS A 60 4.99 9.27 -6.05
N LEU A 61 3.77 8.83 -6.23
CA LEU A 61 3.02 8.07 -5.25
C LEU A 61 3.15 6.57 -5.48
N GLY A 62 3.11 5.80 -4.42
CA GLY A 62 2.89 4.36 -4.47
C GLY A 62 1.74 3.99 -3.55
N ALA A 63 0.85 3.11 -3.98
CA ALA A 63 -0.25 2.68 -3.13
C ALA A 63 -0.53 1.18 -3.26
N SER A 64 -0.98 0.59 -2.14
CA SER A 64 -1.50 -0.76 -2.17
C SER A 64 -2.74 -0.84 -3.06
N THR A 65 -3.02 -2.03 -3.57
CA THR A 65 -4.08 -2.25 -4.57
C THR A 65 -5.43 -1.70 -4.13
N THR A 66 -5.83 -1.93 -2.88
CA THR A 66 -7.11 -1.41 -2.36
C THR A 66 -7.14 0.11 -2.36
N ILE A 67 -6.08 0.74 -1.85
CA ILE A 67 -6.00 2.20 -1.74
C ILE A 67 -5.93 2.83 -3.13
N ALA A 68 -5.11 2.28 -4.04
CA ALA A 68 -4.93 2.80 -5.39
C ALA A 68 -6.22 2.74 -6.23
N GLN A 69 -7.04 1.72 -6.03
CA GLN A 69 -8.23 1.50 -6.85
C GLN A 69 -9.51 2.13 -6.28
N TYR A 70 -9.66 2.17 -4.95
CA TYR A 70 -10.95 2.52 -4.33
C TYR A 70 -10.91 3.76 -3.46
N VAL A 71 -9.72 4.28 -3.12
CA VAL A 71 -9.57 5.44 -2.25
C VAL A 71 -8.96 6.62 -2.98
N LEU A 72 -7.84 6.41 -3.66
CA LEU A 72 -7.09 7.50 -4.26
C LEU A 72 -7.73 8.18 -5.48
N PRO A 73 -8.44 7.51 -6.40
CA PRO A 73 -8.85 8.13 -7.63
C PRO A 73 -9.61 9.46 -7.47
N PRO A 74 -10.65 9.59 -6.62
CA PRO A 74 -11.31 10.88 -6.40
C PRO A 74 -10.37 11.93 -5.78
N LEU A 75 -9.54 11.54 -4.81
CA LEU A 75 -8.55 12.43 -4.19
C LEU A 75 -7.53 12.98 -5.19
N LEU A 76 -7.06 12.11 -6.10
CA LEU A 76 -6.09 12.50 -7.13
C LEU A 76 -6.71 13.46 -8.13
N ALA A 77 -7.97 13.24 -8.52
CA ALA A 77 -8.69 14.13 -9.41
C ALA A 77 -8.83 15.54 -8.80
N ASP A 78 -9.24 15.61 -7.54
CA ASP A 78 -9.38 16.88 -6.82
C ASP A 78 -8.03 17.57 -6.59
N PHE A 79 -6.98 16.78 -6.29
CA PHE A 79 -5.63 17.30 -6.09
C PHE A 79 -5.06 17.90 -7.37
N ILE A 80 -5.18 17.23 -8.51
CA ILE A 80 -4.71 17.73 -9.81
C ILE A 80 -5.51 18.97 -10.23
N ALA A 81 -6.82 19.00 -10.00
CA ALA A 81 -7.63 20.17 -10.28
C ALA A 81 -7.19 21.39 -9.47
N LYS A 82 -6.78 21.19 -8.21
CA LYS A 82 -6.32 22.25 -7.32
C LYS A 82 -4.88 22.68 -7.59
N PHE A 83 -4.02 21.75 -8.01
CA PHE A 83 -2.58 21.95 -8.19
C PHE A 83 -2.13 21.51 -9.60
N PRO A 84 -2.55 22.21 -10.67
CA PRO A 84 -2.35 21.75 -12.05
C PRO A 84 -0.89 21.77 -12.53
N GLN A 85 0.00 22.39 -11.78
CA GLN A 85 1.44 22.44 -12.09
C GLN A 85 2.25 21.30 -11.43
N ILE A 86 1.58 20.43 -10.66
CA ILE A 86 2.22 19.22 -10.10
C ILE A 86 2.08 18.07 -11.09
N ASN A 87 3.21 17.53 -11.52
CA ASN A 87 3.24 16.28 -12.27
C ASN A 87 3.11 15.09 -11.30
N LEU A 88 1.97 14.41 -11.33
CA LEU A 88 1.65 13.34 -10.42
C LEU A 88 1.74 11.99 -11.12
N SER A 89 2.43 11.03 -10.50
CA SER A 89 2.45 9.65 -10.93
C SER A 89 2.08 8.70 -9.78
N LEU A 90 1.45 7.57 -10.10
CA LEU A 90 1.05 6.56 -9.14
C LEU A 90 1.47 5.17 -9.62
N ILE A 91 2.24 4.46 -8.80
CA ILE A 91 2.47 3.03 -8.98
C ILE A 91 1.56 2.23 -8.04
N ASN A 92 1.08 1.10 -8.54
CA ASN A 92 0.23 0.17 -7.79
C ASN A 92 1.00 -1.12 -7.49
N GLY A 93 0.84 -1.64 -6.26
CA GLY A 93 1.46 -2.88 -5.82
C GLY A 93 0.77 -3.44 -4.58
N ASN A 94 1.36 -4.41 -3.90
CA ASN A 94 0.96 -4.76 -2.54
C ASN A 94 1.75 -3.91 -1.52
N SER A 95 1.37 -3.98 -0.24
CA SER A 95 1.98 -3.13 0.79
C SER A 95 3.50 -3.29 0.84
N ARG A 96 4.04 -4.51 0.77
CA ARG A 96 5.49 -4.76 0.76
C ARG A 96 6.18 -4.20 -0.49
N GLY A 97 5.54 -4.31 -1.65
CA GLY A 97 6.07 -3.74 -2.90
C GLY A 97 6.13 -2.21 -2.87
N VAL A 98 5.14 -1.56 -2.24
CA VAL A 98 5.12 -0.10 -2.03
C VAL A 98 6.22 0.32 -1.05
N GLU A 99 6.38 -0.40 0.08
CA GLU A 99 7.44 -0.13 1.05
C GLU A 99 8.84 -0.31 0.43
N ALA A 100 9.04 -1.35 -0.38
CA ALA A 100 10.30 -1.55 -1.11
C ALA A 100 10.55 -0.43 -2.13
N ALA A 101 9.53 0.00 -2.89
CA ALA A 101 9.66 1.10 -3.84
C ALA A 101 10.04 2.43 -3.16
N LEU A 102 9.56 2.64 -1.93
CA LEU A 102 9.93 3.81 -1.12
C LEU A 102 11.39 3.73 -0.67
N GLN A 103 11.84 2.56 -0.19
CA GLN A 103 13.25 2.33 0.20
C GLN A 103 14.22 2.44 -0.98
N GLU A 104 13.76 2.11 -2.18
CA GLU A 104 14.51 2.24 -3.44
C GLU A 104 14.41 3.63 -4.08
N HIS A 105 13.80 4.61 -3.39
CA HIS A 105 13.57 5.99 -3.89
C HIS A 105 12.85 6.06 -5.25
N ARG A 106 12.05 5.04 -5.59
CA ARG A 106 11.21 5.04 -6.79
C ARG A 106 9.92 5.82 -6.63
N ILE A 107 9.52 6.07 -5.38
CA ILE A 107 8.38 6.88 -4.98
C ILE A 107 8.76 7.83 -3.85
N ASP A 108 8.05 8.95 -3.73
CA ASP A 108 8.24 9.96 -2.69
C ASP A 108 7.32 9.73 -1.48
N LEU A 109 6.16 9.10 -1.69
CA LEU A 109 5.15 8.82 -0.66
C LEU A 109 4.43 7.51 -0.95
N GLY A 110 4.35 6.64 0.05
CA GLY A 110 3.59 5.39 0.00
C GLY A 110 2.27 5.48 0.74
N LEU A 111 1.29 4.67 0.35
CA LEU A 111 0.05 4.42 1.08
C LEU A 111 -0.17 2.90 1.19
N VAL A 112 -0.23 2.40 2.42
CA VAL A 112 -0.32 0.96 2.69
C VAL A 112 -1.33 0.65 3.80
N GLU A 113 -1.77 -0.62 3.85
CA GLU A 113 -2.70 -1.13 4.85
C GLU A 113 -2.13 -2.26 5.73
N GLY A 114 -0.86 -2.53 5.66
CA GLY A 114 -0.22 -3.60 6.43
C GLY A 114 -0.14 -3.32 7.93
N ILE A 115 -0.04 -4.38 8.70
CA ILE A 115 0.17 -4.33 10.16
C ILE A 115 1.66 -4.33 10.54
N PHE A 116 2.52 -4.75 9.63
CA PHE A 116 3.97 -4.71 9.82
C PHE A 116 4.49 -3.29 9.69
N ARG A 117 5.51 -2.98 10.47
CA ARG A 117 6.16 -1.67 10.48
C ARG A 117 7.67 -1.87 10.31
N LEU A 118 8.23 -1.30 9.27
CA LEU A 118 9.67 -1.30 9.05
C LEU A 118 10.31 -0.15 9.86
N PRO A 119 11.45 -0.38 10.54
CA PRO A 119 12.02 0.60 11.48
C PRO A 119 12.52 1.89 10.80
N ASN A 120 12.85 1.82 9.51
CA ASN A 120 13.33 2.96 8.71
C ASN A 120 12.19 3.74 8.01
N LEU A 121 10.94 3.33 8.22
CA LEU A 121 9.76 3.97 7.63
C LEU A 121 8.89 4.60 8.73
N LYS A 122 8.37 5.79 8.42
CA LYS A 122 7.38 6.48 9.23
C LYS A 122 5.98 6.23 8.67
N TYR A 123 5.09 5.77 9.53
CA TYR A 123 3.69 5.52 9.19
C TYR A 123 2.81 6.55 9.86
N THR A 124 2.00 7.24 9.08
CA THR A 124 1.03 8.23 9.57
C THR A 124 -0.38 7.77 9.24
N PRO A 125 -1.25 7.61 10.24
CA PRO A 125 -2.65 7.20 10.03
C PRO A 125 -3.37 8.11 9.05
N PHE A 126 -4.22 7.49 8.19
CA PHE A 126 -4.97 8.22 7.19
C PHE A 126 -6.47 7.92 7.24
N LEU A 127 -6.86 6.65 7.12
CA LEU A 127 -8.26 6.26 6.98
C LEU A 127 -8.50 4.88 7.57
N GLN A 128 -9.65 4.69 8.23
CA GLN A 128 -10.06 3.37 8.70
C GLN A 128 -10.71 2.56 7.58
N ASP A 129 -10.48 1.25 7.62
CA ASP A 129 -11.04 0.28 6.69
C ASP A 129 -11.38 -1.02 7.41
N GLU A 130 -12.27 -1.80 6.81
CA GLU A 130 -12.69 -3.09 7.32
C GLU A 130 -12.60 -4.15 6.22
N LEU A 131 -12.10 -5.33 6.57
CA LEU A 131 -12.17 -6.50 5.73
C LEU A 131 -13.43 -7.29 6.04
N VAL A 132 -14.07 -7.74 5.00
CA VAL A 132 -15.27 -8.58 5.06
C VAL A 132 -15.06 -9.88 4.29
N ALA A 133 -15.67 -10.95 4.78
CA ALA A 133 -15.79 -12.17 4.01
C ALA A 133 -16.99 -12.03 3.07
N VAL A 134 -16.78 -12.29 1.80
CA VAL A 134 -17.82 -12.15 0.76
C VAL A 134 -17.95 -13.43 -0.08
N VAL A 135 -19.17 -13.68 -0.50
CA VAL A 135 -19.52 -14.75 -1.42
C VAL A 135 -20.42 -14.19 -2.53
N HIS A 136 -20.41 -14.82 -3.69
CA HIS A 136 -21.39 -14.50 -4.74
C HIS A 136 -22.80 -14.93 -4.29
N THR A 137 -23.85 -14.15 -4.58
CA THR A 137 -25.22 -14.42 -4.12
C THR A 137 -25.78 -15.75 -4.59
N HIS A 138 -25.31 -16.28 -5.73
CA HIS A 138 -25.69 -17.60 -6.22
C HIS A 138 -24.83 -18.75 -5.67
N SER A 139 -23.83 -18.45 -4.84
CA SER A 139 -23.02 -19.49 -4.18
C SER A 139 -23.83 -20.25 -3.14
N LYS A 140 -23.58 -21.54 -3.03
CA LYS A 140 -24.14 -22.37 -1.96
C LYS A 140 -23.73 -21.89 -0.55
N LEU A 141 -22.67 -21.12 -0.46
CA LEU A 141 -22.19 -20.52 0.80
C LEU A 141 -23.02 -19.29 1.21
N ALA A 142 -23.84 -18.74 0.33
CA ALA A 142 -24.70 -17.57 0.60
C ALA A 142 -25.96 -17.91 1.43
N VAL A 143 -26.11 -19.14 1.88
CA VAL A 143 -27.27 -19.59 2.66
C VAL A 143 -27.25 -19.08 4.09
N SER A 144 -26.05 -18.87 4.66
CA SER A 144 -25.87 -18.36 6.01
C SER A 144 -25.33 -16.92 6.00
N ASP A 145 -25.87 -16.08 6.89
CA ASP A 145 -25.36 -14.72 7.11
C ASP A 145 -24.15 -14.70 8.05
N GLU A 146 -23.95 -15.77 8.82
CA GLU A 146 -22.91 -15.89 9.84
C GLU A 146 -22.30 -17.31 9.82
N ILE A 147 -21.00 -17.40 10.05
CA ILE A 147 -20.26 -18.66 10.25
C ILE A 147 -19.41 -18.57 11.52
N ALA A 148 -19.13 -19.72 12.14
CA ALA A 148 -18.16 -19.77 13.22
C ALA A 148 -16.72 -19.80 12.66
N PRO A 149 -15.71 -19.23 13.36
CA PRO A 149 -14.32 -19.31 12.94
C PRO A 149 -13.82 -20.74 12.70
N GLU A 150 -14.34 -21.69 13.49
CA GLU A 150 -14.02 -23.14 13.42
C GLU A 150 -14.47 -23.78 12.10
N ASP A 151 -15.42 -23.18 11.40
CA ASP A 151 -15.92 -23.66 10.10
C ASP A 151 -15.03 -23.27 8.93
N LEU A 152 -14.18 -22.24 9.09
CA LEU A 152 -13.30 -21.72 8.03
C LEU A 152 -12.42 -22.78 7.34
N PRO A 153 -11.86 -23.80 8.04
CA PRO A 153 -11.10 -24.85 7.38
C PRO A 153 -11.88 -25.65 6.33
N ASN A 154 -13.20 -25.70 6.45
CA ASN A 154 -14.09 -26.44 5.56
C ASN A 154 -14.60 -25.60 4.37
N ILE A 155 -14.36 -24.30 4.40
CA ILE A 155 -14.83 -23.34 3.38
C ILE A 155 -13.74 -23.12 2.34
N PRO A 156 -14.02 -23.32 1.04
CA PRO A 156 -13.07 -22.95 0.00
C PRO A 156 -12.83 -21.44 -0.02
N LEU A 157 -11.57 -21.02 0.03
CA LEU A 157 -11.19 -19.61 0.10
C LEU A 157 -10.36 -19.18 -1.11
N VAL A 158 -10.59 -17.97 -1.58
CA VAL A 158 -9.67 -17.22 -2.45
C VAL A 158 -9.15 -16.01 -1.70
N LEU A 159 -7.85 -15.86 -1.66
CA LEU A 159 -7.18 -14.86 -0.82
C LEU A 159 -6.23 -13.98 -1.64
N ARG A 160 -5.84 -12.87 -1.04
CA ARG A 160 -4.77 -12.04 -1.59
C ARG A 160 -3.41 -12.73 -1.41
N GLU A 161 -2.51 -12.34 -2.27
CA GLU A 161 -1.12 -12.84 -2.29
C GLU A 161 -0.33 -12.44 -1.02
N ARG A 162 0.78 -13.12 -0.77
CA ARG A 162 1.71 -12.78 0.30
C ARG A 162 2.33 -11.41 0.07
N GLY A 163 2.42 -10.62 1.15
CA GLY A 163 2.86 -9.23 1.11
C GLY A 163 1.72 -8.23 0.95
N SER A 164 0.47 -8.69 0.77
CA SER A 164 -0.69 -7.81 0.85
C SER A 164 -1.10 -7.57 2.30
N GLY A 165 -1.42 -6.33 2.64
CA GLY A 165 -1.94 -6.01 3.97
C GLY A 165 -3.28 -6.68 4.28
N THR A 166 -4.07 -7.03 3.26
CA THR A 166 -5.31 -7.80 3.41
C THR A 166 -5.03 -9.19 3.99
N LEU A 167 -4.06 -9.92 3.40
CA LEU A 167 -3.70 -11.23 3.90
C LEU A 167 -3.10 -11.16 5.31
N ASP A 168 -2.23 -10.17 5.56
CA ASP A 168 -1.59 -9.97 6.87
C ASP A 168 -2.64 -9.74 7.98
N VAL A 169 -3.66 -8.92 7.73
CA VAL A 169 -4.74 -8.63 8.69
C VAL A 169 -5.60 -9.87 8.91
N PHE A 170 -5.95 -10.61 7.85
CA PHE A 170 -6.70 -11.85 7.96
C PHE A 170 -5.93 -12.91 8.76
N GLU A 171 -4.67 -13.13 8.44
CA GLU A 171 -3.81 -14.09 9.14
C GLU A 171 -3.67 -13.75 10.64
N ARG A 172 -3.52 -12.46 10.98
CA ARG A 172 -3.52 -12.00 12.38
C ARG A 172 -4.84 -12.28 13.08
N SER A 173 -5.97 -12.11 12.38
CA SER A 173 -7.29 -12.39 12.96
C SER A 173 -7.50 -13.89 13.18
N LEU A 174 -7.05 -14.76 12.27
CA LEU A 174 -7.04 -16.21 12.45
C LEU A 174 -6.26 -16.63 13.71
N LEU A 175 -5.06 -16.06 13.91
CA LEU A 175 -4.22 -16.40 15.08
C LEU A 175 -4.91 -16.07 16.40
N ARG A 176 -5.74 -15.04 16.47
CA ARG A 176 -6.53 -14.71 17.68
C ARG A 176 -7.60 -15.77 18.01
N HIS A 177 -8.01 -16.53 17.00
CA HIS A 177 -8.96 -17.66 17.14
C HIS A 177 -8.27 -19.03 17.13
N ASN A 178 -6.93 -19.07 17.38
CA ASN A 178 -6.12 -20.30 17.35
C ASN A 178 -6.14 -21.05 16.00
N LEU A 179 -6.45 -20.35 14.92
CA LEU A 179 -6.40 -20.86 13.56
C LEU A 179 -5.12 -20.43 12.86
N LYS A 180 -4.66 -21.25 11.93
CA LYS A 180 -3.51 -20.95 11.08
C LYS A 180 -3.94 -20.91 9.61
N LEU A 181 -3.33 -20.04 8.82
CA LEU A 181 -3.58 -19.98 7.38
C LEU A 181 -3.34 -21.34 6.69
N SER A 182 -2.37 -22.12 7.19
CA SER A 182 -2.06 -23.47 6.69
C SER A 182 -3.14 -24.53 6.97
N SER A 183 -4.08 -24.26 7.86
CA SER A 183 -5.21 -25.18 8.14
C SER A 183 -6.44 -24.88 7.29
N LEU A 184 -6.43 -23.82 6.49
CA LEU A 184 -7.56 -23.40 5.67
C LEU A 184 -7.52 -24.05 4.28
N ASN A 185 -8.68 -24.22 3.69
CA ASN A 185 -8.85 -24.69 2.32
C ASN A 185 -8.70 -23.54 1.33
N VAL A 186 -7.47 -23.09 1.06
CA VAL A 186 -7.19 -22.00 0.13
C VAL A 186 -7.04 -22.55 -1.28
N LEU A 187 -8.00 -22.22 -2.15
CA LEU A 187 -7.99 -22.64 -3.55
C LEU A 187 -6.91 -21.89 -4.35
N MET A 188 -6.79 -20.58 -4.13
CA MET A 188 -5.89 -19.72 -4.90
C MET A 188 -5.53 -18.45 -4.15
N TYR A 189 -4.34 -17.92 -4.46
CA TYR A 189 -3.91 -16.57 -4.09
C TYR A 189 -3.89 -15.68 -5.33
N LEU A 190 -4.55 -14.52 -5.27
CA LEU A 190 -4.66 -13.56 -6.38
C LEU A 190 -4.06 -12.20 -6.02
N GLY A 191 -3.36 -11.59 -6.98
CA GLY A 191 -2.63 -10.34 -6.80
C GLY A 191 -3.50 -9.08 -6.79
N SER A 192 -4.82 -9.19 -6.99
CA SER A 192 -5.72 -8.03 -6.95
C SER A 192 -7.11 -8.38 -6.43
N THR A 193 -7.77 -7.39 -5.84
CA THR A 193 -9.15 -7.52 -5.34
C THR A 193 -10.13 -7.73 -6.48
N GLU A 194 -9.94 -7.07 -7.63
CA GLU A 194 -10.79 -7.26 -8.82
C GLU A 194 -10.72 -8.70 -9.32
N SER A 195 -9.52 -9.31 -9.36
CA SER A 195 -9.38 -10.71 -9.73
C SER A 195 -10.10 -11.64 -8.77
N ILE A 196 -10.11 -11.33 -7.46
CA ILE A 196 -10.88 -12.09 -6.47
C ILE A 196 -12.37 -11.97 -6.76
N LYS A 197 -12.90 -10.76 -6.98
CA LYS A 197 -14.32 -10.55 -7.28
C LYS A 197 -14.76 -11.34 -8.50
N LEU A 198 -14.03 -11.23 -9.61
CA LEU A 198 -14.32 -11.99 -10.83
C LEU A 198 -14.22 -13.51 -10.63
N PHE A 199 -13.30 -13.98 -9.80
CA PHE A 199 -13.19 -15.40 -9.49
C PHE A 199 -14.40 -15.91 -8.69
N LEU A 200 -14.89 -15.10 -7.74
CA LEU A 200 -16.09 -15.42 -6.94
C LEU A 200 -17.36 -15.53 -7.79
N GLU A 201 -17.47 -14.83 -8.92
CA GLU A 201 -18.60 -14.93 -9.84
C GLU A 201 -18.70 -16.31 -10.51
N HIS A 202 -17.61 -17.08 -10.55
CA HIS A 202 -17.50 -18.34 -11.26
C HIS A 202 -17.25 -19.54 -10.36
N THR A 203 -17.17 -19.33 -9.03
CA THR A 203 -16.72 -20.40 -8.12
C THR A 203 -17.45 -20.32 -6.79
N ASP A 204 -17.88 -21.50 -6.27
CA ASP A 204 -18.44 -21.62 -4.93
C ASP A 204 -17.33 -21.51 -3.89
N CYS A 205 -16.86 -20.28 -3.61
CA CYS A 205 -15.85 -20.00 -2.60
C CYS A 205 -16.09 -18.65 -1.93
N MET A 206 -15.34 -18.37 -0.88
CA MET A 206 -15.39 -17.12 -0.10
C MET A 206 -14.11 -16.33 -0.31
N GLY A 207 -14.23 -15.02 -0.43
CA GLY A 207 -13.11 -14.09 -0.52
C GLY A 207 -13.03 -13.18 0.69
N ILE A 208 -11.81 -12.78 1.07
CA ILE A 208 -11.58 -11.78 2.11
C ILE A 208 -11.08 -10.50 1.45
N VAL A 209 -11.87 -9.43 1.52
CA VAL A 209 -11.61 -8.18 0.79
C VAL A 209 -12.03 -6.96 1.62
N SER A 210 -11.59 -5.77 1.23
CA SER A 210 -12.08 -4.52 1.83
C SER A 210 -13.55 -4.29 1.50
N ILE A 211 -14.32 -3.84 2.48
CA ILE A 211 -15.73 -3.44 2.29
C ILE A 211 -15.85 -2.35 1.21
N ARG A 212 -14.87 -1.45 1.11
CA ARG A 212 -14.83 -0.39 0.08
C ARG A 212 -14.75 -0.95 -1.32
N SER A 213 -14.11 -2.10 -1.49
CA SER A 213 -13.89 -2.73 -2.79
C SER A 213 -15.11 -3.47 -3.35
N VAL A 214 -16.04 -3.83 -2.49
CA VAL A 214 -17.26 -4.61 -2.86
C VAL A 214 -18.56 -3.83 -2.68
N TYR A 215 -18.47 -2.58 -2.27
CA TYR A 215 -19.65 -1.76 -1.99
C TYR A 215 -20.64 -1.71 -3.16
N LYS A 216 -20.16 -1.54 -4.38
CA LYS A 216 -20.99 -1.49 -5.59
C LYS A 216 -21.71 -2.81 -5.84
N GLU A 217 -21.00 -3.91 -5.70
CA GLU A 217 -21.52 -5.25 -5.91
C GLU A 217 -22.52 -5.66 -4.82
N LEU A 218 -22.30 -5.21 -3.56
CA LEU A 218 -23.25 -5.40 -2.48
C LEU A 218 -24.55 -4.64 -2.73
N VAL A 219 -24.46 -3.37 -3.16
CA VAL A 219 -25.64 -2.57 -3.53
C VAL A 219 -26.38 -3.16 -4.74
N ALA A 220 -25.64 -3.69 -5.71
CA ALA A 220 -26.21 -4.36 -6.89
C ALA A 220 -26.79 -5.75 -6.56
N GLY A 221 -26.54 -6.30 -5.38
CA GLY A 221 -27.01 -7.64 -4.98
C GLY A 221 -26.23 -8.79 -5.59
N ASN A 222 -25.05 -8.55 -6.16
CA ASN A 222 -24.20 -9.58 -6.77
C ASN A 222 -23.42 -10.35 -5.71
N PHE A 223 -23.01 -9.68 -4.65
CA PHE A 223 -22.29 -10.28 -3.52
C PHE A 223 -23.05 -10.10 -2.20
N ARG A 224 -22.73 -10.97 -1.27
CA ARG A 224 -23.22 -10.96 0.09
C ARG A 224 -22.07 -11.06 1.07
N VAL A 225 -22.14 -10.30 2.15
CA VAL A 225 -21.22 -10.45 3.27
C VAL A 225 -21.68 -11.63 4.12
N VAL A 226 -20.73 -12.46 4.52
CA VAL A 226 -20.91 -13.52 5.51
C VAL A 226 -20.08 -13.13 6.72
N GLU A 227 -20.72 -12.88 7.85
CA GLU A 227 -20.01 -12.52 9.07
C GLU A 227 -19.26 -13.72 9.64
N ILE A 228 -18.00 -13.50 10.06
CA ILE A 228 -17.27 -14.52 10.82
C ILE A 228 -17.37 -14.14 12.30
N LYS A 229 -18.11 -14.92 13.05
CA LYS A 229 -18.51 -14.61 14.43
C LYS A 229 -17.34 -14.28 15.33
N GLY A 230 -17.39 -13.10 15.95
CA GLY A 230 -16.35 -12.64 16.87
C GLY A 230 -15.00 -12.37 16.26
N MET A 231 -14.90 -12.29 14.91
CA MET A 231 -13.66 -12.07 14.16
C MET A 231 -13.66 -10.74 13.37
N PRO A 232 -13.70 -9.59 14.05
CA PRO A 232 -13.62 -8.30 13.37
C PRO A 232 -12.24 -8.12 12.73
N MET A 233 -12.22 -7.66 11.48
CA MET A 233 -11.00 -7.48 10.68
C MET A 233 -10.80 -6.01 10.33
N GLN A 234 -10.72 -5.16 11.36
CA GLN A 234 -10.46 -3.73 11.19
C GLN A 234 -8.98 -3.47 10.92
N ARG A 235 -8.71 -2.50 10.06
CA ARG A 235 -7.37 -2.05 9.69
C ARG A 235 -7.34 -0.54 9.45
N GLU A 236 -6.15 -0.02 9.32
CA GLU A 236 -5.89 1.38 9.05
C GLU A 236 -5.03 1.53 7.80
N PHE A 237 -5.45 2.43 6.91
CA PHE A 237 -4.60 2.90 5.82
C PHE A 237 -3.65 3.95 6.36
N ASN A 238 -2.38 3.85 5.97
CA ASN A 238 -1.33 4.73 6.45
C ASN A 238 -0.58 5.34 5.28
N PHE A 239 -0.24 6.62 5.39
CA PHE A 239 0.86 7.19 4.64
C PHE A 239 2.17 6.63 5.15
N VAL A 240 3.11 6.40 4.24
CA VAL A 240 4.43 5.86 4.57
C VAL A 240 5.48 6.72 3.88
N GLN A 241 6.48 7.14 4.66
CA GLN A 241 7.61 7.96 4.21
C GLN A 241 8.91 7.37 4.77
N LEU A 242 10.03 7.65 4.12
CA LEU A 242 11.33 7.41 4.72
C LEU A 242 11.50 8.29 5.97
N GLN A 243 12.05 7.71 7.03
CA GLN A 243 12.26 8.44 8.27
C GLN A 243 13.29 9.57 8.07
N GLY A 244 12.91 10.79 8.44
CA GLY A 244 13.74 11.98 8.26
C GLY A 244 13.57 12.70 6.90
N GLN A 245 12.69 12.21 6.02
CA GLN A 245 12.33 12.84 4.75
C GLN A 245 10.91 13.43 4.82
N GLU A 246 10.68 14.32 5.78
CA GLU A 246 9.37 14.92 6.01
C GLU A 246 9.33 16.31 5.38
N GLY A 247 8.53 16.49 4.33
CA GLY A 247 8.37 17.81 3.70
C GLY A 247 7.91 17.74 2.25
N GLY A 248 8.08 18.84 1.55
CA GLY A 248 7.84 18.95 0.13
C GLY A 248 6.40 18.66 -0.30
N LEU A 249 6.26 18.20 -1.54
CA LEU A 249 4.97 17.88 -2.13
C LEU A 249 4.27 16.69 -1.45
N SER A 250 5.02 15.74 -0.86
CA SER A 250 4.47 14.64 -0.07
C SER A 250 3.66 15.17 1.12
N GLN A 251 4.18 16.13 1.85
CA GLN A 251 3.48 16.76 2.98
C GLN A 251 2.26 17.57 2.53
N ALA A 252 2.36 18.25 1.38
CA ALA A 252 1.21 18.96 0.79
C ALA A 252 0.08 18.00 0.43
N PHE A 253 0.41 16.87 -0.21
CA PHE A 253 -0.57 15.83 -0.53
C PHE A 253 -1.19 15.21 0.72
N MET A 254 -0.39 14.87 1.74
CA MET A 254 -0.90 14.30 3.00
C MET A 254 -1.88 15.25 3.70
N ARG A 255 -1.58 16.55 3.76
CA ARG A 255 -2.49 17.57 4.33
C ARG A 255 -3.78 17.67 3.52
N PHE A 256 -3.65 17.74 2.18
CA PHE A 256 -4.80 17.78 1.29
C PHE A 256 -5.70 16.56 1.48
N ALA A 257 -5.15 15.36 1.42
CA ALA A 257 -5.88 14.11 1.60
C ALA A 257 -6.53 14.01 3.00
N GLY A 258 -5.84 14.44 4.05
CA GLY A 258 -6.37 14.47 5.41
C GLY A 258 -7.60 15.38 5.56
N HIS A 259 -7.65 16.51 4.86
CA HIS A 259 -8.83 17.37 4.85
C HIS A 259 -10.01 16.77 4.07
N HIS A 260 -9.74 16.00 3.02
CA HIS A 260 -10.76 15.39 2.15
C HIS A 260 -11.18 13.97 2.63
N SER A 261 -10.47 13.39 3.59
CA SER A 261 -10.76 12.04 4.10
C SER A 261 -12.14 11.90 4.76
N LYS A 262 -12.76 13.01 5.18
CA LYS A 262 -14.11 13.03 5.79
C LYS A 262 -15.23 12.81 4.75
N SER A 263 -14.94 12.91 3.48
CA SER A 263 -15.88 12.71 2.36
C SER A 263 -15.70 11.36 1.65
N LEU A 264 -14.74 10.55 2.08
CA LEU A 264 -14.43 9.19 1.63
C LEU A 264 -15.04 8.14 2.55
#